data_685dfd80cdae2c25e4a7ad115543b275
#
_entry.id   685dfd80cdae2c25e4a7ad115543b275
#
_cell.length_a   1.000
_cell.length_b   1.000
_cell.length_c   1.000
_cell.angle_alpha   90.00
_cell.angle_beta   90.00
_cell.angle_gamma   90.00
#
_symmetry.space_group_name_H-M   'P 1'
#
loop_
_entity.id
_entity.type
_entity.pdbx_description
1 polymer ?
#
loop_
_entity_poly.entity_id
_entity_poly.type
_entity_poly.pdbx_seq_one_letter_code
_entity_poly.pdbx_strand_id
1 'polypeptide(L)'
;MRIVTDWRPSERYDRRMPVYMIERTFAEQLDLTSDDVRQIDEINADEGVQWLFSFLSADRRRTYCLYEAPSAEAIVAAAQRANVPADVVVEVGAASPELTGRLREWAGALPSR
;
A
#
# COMPACT_ATOMS: atom_id res chain seq x y z
N MET A 1 0.95 7.07 13.54
CA MET A 1 1.29 6.28 12.33
C MET A 1 2.53 5.44 12.57
N ARG A 2 2.54 4.24 12.03
CA ARG A 2 3.66 3.32 12.14
C ARG A 2 4.21 3.02 10.74
N ILE A 3 5.52 3.18 10.56
CA ILE A 3 6.22 2.85 9.32
C ILE A 3 7.17 1.67 9.59
N VAL A 4 7.08 0.65 8.73
CA VAL A 4 7.95 -0.52 8.81
C VAL A 4 8.73 -0.63 7.50
N THR A 5 10.06 -0.54 7.58
CA THR A 5 10.93 -0.48 6.40
C THR A 5 12.12 -1.44 6.52
N ASP A 6 11.88 -2.64 7.01
CA ASP A 6 12.94 -3.64 7.17
C ASP A 6 13.22 -4.45 5.90
N TRP A 7 12.38 -4.33 4.88
CA TRP A 7 12.62 -4.97 3.60
C TRP A 7 13.72 -4.25 2.83
N ARG A 8 14.62 -5.03 2.21
CA ARG A 8 15.72 -4.47 1.44
C ARG A 8 15.69 -5.04 0.02
N PRO A 9 15.55 -4.17 -1.00
CA PRO A 9 15.56 -4.63 -2.39
C PRO A 9 16.95 -5.11 -2.76
N SER A 10 17.03 -6.04 -3.72
CA SER A 10 18.28 -6.35 -4.38
C SER A 10 18.67 -5.19 -5.31
N GLU A 11 19.94 -5.09 -5.67
CA GLU A 11 20.45 -4.02 -6.56
C GLU A 11 19.68 -3.97 -7.89
N ARG A 12 19.18 -5.10 -8.37
CA ARG A 12 18.41 -5.16 -9.61
C ARG A 12 17.14 -4.35 -9.59
N TYR A 13 16.59 -4.09 -8.40
CA TYR A 13 15.31 -3.44 -8.23
C TYR A 13 15.42 -2.04 -7.64
N ASP A 14 16.63 -1.54 -7.39
CA ASP A 14 16.85 -0.22 -6.80
C ASP A 14 16.29 0.92 -7.65
N ARG A 15 16.10 0.70 -8.95
CA ARG A 15 15.56 1.71 -9.86
C ARG A 15 14.05 1.78 -9.83
N ARG A 16 13.39 0.82 -9.20
CA ARG A 16 11.94 0.78 -9.11
C ARG A 16 11.51 1.38 -7.79
N MET A 17 10.38 2.07 -7.83
CA MET A 17 9.79 2.57 -6.59
C MET A 17 9.38 1.39 -5.71
N PRO A 18 9.64 1.47 -4.41
CA PRO A 18 9.15 0.48 -3.47
C PRO A 18 7.64 0.37 -3.47
N VAL A 19 7.15 -0.78 -3.06
CA VAL A 19 5.72 -1.02 -2.84
C VAL A 19 5.47 -1.01 -1.34
N TYR A 20 4.41 -0.34 -0.94
CA TYR A 20 3.98 -0.24 0.45
C TYR A 20 2.58 -0.78 0.62
N MET A 21 2.37 -1.47 1.73
CA MET A 21 1.03 -1.82 2.19
C MET A 21 0.61 -0.84 3.27
N ILE A 22 -0.58 -0.27 3.14
CA ILE A 22 -1.10 0.71 4.09
C ILE A 22 -2.38 0.16 4.71
N GLU A 23 -2.38 0.08 6.03
CA GLU A 23 -3.58 -0.25 6.78
C GLU A 23 -4.21 1.04 7.28
N ARG A 24 -5.50 1.19 7.03
CA ARG A 24 -6.30 2.33 7.50
C ARG A 24 -7.49 1.83 8.28
N THR A 25 -7.75 2.47 9.42
CA THR A 25 -8.94 2.22 10.23
C THR A 25 -9.80 3.47 10.23
N PHE A 26 -11.07 3.29 9.93
CA PHE A 26 -12.04 4.40 9.87
C PHE A 26 -12.99 4.30 11.06
N ALA A 27 -13.36 5.46 11.61
CA ALA A 27 -14.29 5.53 12.74
C ALA A 27 -15.68 5.02 12.36
N GLU A 28 -16.07 5.20 11.09
CA GLU A 28 -17.36 4.77 10.55
C GLU A 28 -17.13 3.90 9.31
N GLN A 29 -18.17 3.25 8.84
CA GLN A 29 -18.10 2.46 7.62
C GLN A 29 -17.69 3.34 6.44
N LEU A 30 -16.74 2.87 5.66
CA LEU A 30 -16.27 3.59 4.50
C LEU A 30 -17.26 3.44 3.36
N ASP A 31 -17.68 4.57 2.80
CA ASP A 31 -18.62 4.63 1.69
C ASP A 31 -18.07 5.60 0.64
N LEU A 32 -17.19 5.10 -0.23
CA LEU A 32 -16.53 5.90 -1.25
C LEU A 32 -17.33 5.87 -2.54
N THR A 33 -17.48 7.05 -3.13
CA THR A 33 -18.00 7.18 -4.50
C THR A 33 -16.87 7.10 -5.51
N SER A 34 -17.20 6.94 -6.79
CA SER A 34 -16.21 6.97 -7.86
C SER A 34 -15.51 8.33 -7.94
N ASP A 35 -16.20 9.42 -7.60
CA ASP A 35 -15.60 10.76 -7.57
C ASP A 35 -14.58 10.87 -6.43
N ASP A 36 -14.86 10.29 -5.28
CA ASP A 36 -13.93 10.27 -4.15
C ASP A 36 -12.65 9.52 -4.53
N VAL A 37 -12.78 8.37 -5.17
CA VAL A 37 -11.63 7.58 -5.63
C VAL A 37 -10.80 8.38 -6.63
N ARG A 38 -11.45 9.07 -7.56
CA ARG A 38 -10.75 9.90 -8.55
C ARG A 38 -9.97 11.03 -7.89
N GLN A 39 -10.55 11.71 -6.91
CA GLN A 39 -9.87 12.78 -6.18
C GLN A 39 -8.66 12.26 -5.42
N ILE A 40 -8.80 11.13 -4.76
CA ILE A 40 -7.69 10.50 -4.03
C ILE A 40 -6.57 10.14 -5.00
N ASP A 41 -6.91 9.57 -6.15
CA ASP A 41 -5.93 9.19 -7.15
C ASP A 41 -5.18 10.39 -7.72
N GLU A 42 -5.86 11.52 -7.92
CA GLU A 42 -5.23 12.77 -8.35
C GLU A 42 -4.24 13.29 -7.31
N ILE A 43 -4.61 13.24 -6.03
CA ILE A 43 -3.72 13.63 -4.92
C ILE A 43 -2.50 12.72 -4.88
N ASN A 44 -2.71 11.42 -5.03
CA ASN A 44 -1.63 10.44 -5.08
C ASN A 44 -0.65 10.76 -6.21
N ALA A 45 -1.17 11.05 -7.39
CA ALA A 45 -0.34 11.40 -8.55
C ALA A 45 0.51 12.64 -8.28
N ASP A 46 -0.05 13.67 -7.65
CA ASP A 46 0.66 14.89 -7.29
C ASP A 46 1.84 14.62 -6.35
N GLU A 47 1.70 13.64 -5.46
CA GLU A 47 2.75 13.26 -4.51
C GLU A 47 3.68 12.17 -5.07
N GLY A 48 3.52 11.78 -6.34
CA GLY A 48 4.33 10.74 -6.96
C GLY A 48 4.00 9.34 -6.46
N VAL A 49 2.78 9.15 -5.97
CA VAL A 49 2.30 7.89 -5.42
C VAL A 49 1.32 7.25 -6.40
N GLN A 50 1.47 5.96 -6.65
CA GLN A 50 0.56 5.21 -7.49
C GLN A 50 -0.23 4.20 -6.67
N TRP A 51 -1.54 4.34 -6.66
CA TRP A 51 -2.45 3.41 -6.00
C TRP A 51 -2.60 2.17 -6.87
N LEU A 52 -2.15 1.03 -6.38
CA LEU A 52 -2.17 -0.22 -7.14
C LEU A 52 -3.43 -1.03 -6.90
N PHE A 53 -3.80 -1.20 -5.64
CA PHE A 53 -4.90 -2.09 -5.27
C PHE A 53 -5.33 -1.85 -3.83
N SER A 54 -6.58 -2.20 -3.51
CA SER A 54 -7.09 -2.10 -2.14
C SER A 54 -8.05 -3.23 -1.83
N PHE A 55 -7.99 -3.66 -0.57
CA PHE A 55 -8.98 -4.55 0.03
C PHE A 55 -9.78 -3.78 1.07
N LEU A 56 -11.07 -4.02 1.12
CA LEU A 56 -11.96 -3.48 2.14
C LEU A 56 -12.36 -4.61 3.08
N SER A 57 -12.25 -4.38 4.39
CA SER A 57 -12.68 -5.37 5.37
C SER A 57 -14.19 -5.60 5.31
N ALA A 58 -14.63 -6.75 5.83
CA ALA A 58 -16.04 -7.12 5.77
C ALA A 58 -16.95 -6.12 6.51
N ASP A 59 -16.46 -5.54 7.59
CA ASP A 59 -17.18 -4.51 8.34
C ASP A 59 -17.09 -3.11 7.72
N ARG A 60 -16.33 -2.96 6.61
CA ARG A 60 -16.13 -1.71 5.86
C ARG A 60 -15.46 -0.61 6.68
N ARG A 61 -14.73 -0.96 7.73
CA ARG A 61 -14.06 0.00 8.61
C ARG A 61 -12.55 0.00 8.48
N ARG A 62 -11.98 -0.94 7.70
CA ARG A 62 -10.54 -1.02 7.44
C ARG A 62 -10.28 -1.20 5.97
N THR A 63 -9.21 -0.57 5.50
CA THR A 63 -8.69 -0.84 4.16
C THR A 63 -7.24 -1.28 4.25
N TYR A 64 -6.86 -2.13 3.31
CA TYR A 64 -5.50 -2.59 3.12
C TYR A 64 -5.14 -2.26 1.68
N CYS A 65 -4.26 -1.29 1.50
CA CYS A 65 -3.97 -0.73 0.19
C CYS A 65 -2.53 -0.98 -0.19
N LEU A 66 -2.28 -1.25 -1.47
CA LEU A 66 -0.94 -1.34 -2.04
C LEU A 66 -0.66 -0.12 -2.88
N TYR A 67 0.50 0.49 -2.65
CA TYR A 67 0.95 1.69 -3.38
C TYR A 67 2.40 1.53 -3.81
N GLU A 68 2.73 2.07 -4.99
CA GLU A 68 4.10 2.40 -5.33
C GLU A 68 4.37 3.86 -4.96
N ALA A 69 5.48 4.11 -4.29
CA ALA A 69 5.85 5.46 -3.87
C ALA A 69 7.36 5.57 -3.71
N PRO A 70 7.92 6.78 -3.88
CA PRO A 70 9.35 6.99 -3.66
C PRO A 70 9.77 6.81 -2.21
N SER A 71 8.86 7.01 -1.27
CA SER A 71 9.11 6.86 0.17
C SER A 71 7.81 6.71 0.93
N ALA A 72 7.91 6.23 2.17
CA ALA A 72 6.76 6.17 3.07
C ALA A 72 6.21 7.57 3.36
N GLU A 73 7.08 8.56 3.44
CA GLU A 73 6.71 9.95 3.69
C GLU A 73 5.81 10.51 2.59
N ALA A 74 6.05 10.13 1.34
CA ALA A 74 5.19 10.54 0.21
C ALA A 74 3.76 10.01 0.39
N ILE A 75 3.63 8.77 0.88
CA ILE A 75 2.32 8.18 1.17
C ILE A 75 1.63 8.93 2.29
N VAL A 76 2.36 9.27 3.34
CA VAL A 76 1.82 10.04 4.46
C VAL A 76 1.34 11.42 3.99
N ALA A 77 2.12 12.10 3.16
CA ALA A 77 1.76 13.40 2.61
C ALA A 77 0.47 13.30 1.77
N ALA A 78 0.36 12.28 0.93
CA ALA A 78 -0.85 12.05 0.13
C ALA A 78 -2.06 11.78 1.02
N ALA A 79 -1.89 10.97 2.06
CA ALA A 79 -2.96 10.65 3.00
C ALA A 79 -3.43 11.90 3.75
N GLN A 80 -2.52 12.76 4.18
CA GLN A 80 -2.86 14.01 4.85
C GLN A 80 -3.66 14.93 3.93
N ARG A 81 -3.25 15.06 2.68
CA ARG A 81 -3.95 15.88 1.69
C ARG A 81 -5.34 15.33 1.38
N ALA A 82 -5.48 14.01 1.34
CA ALA A 82 -6.75 13.34 1.09
C ALA A 82 -7.64 13.28 2.34
N ASN A 83 -7.11 13.68 3.50
CA ASN A 83 -7.79 13.61 4.78
C ASN A 83 -8.24 12.19 5.12
N VAL A 84 -7.36 11.22 4.88
CA VAL A 84 -7.57 9.82 5.24
C VAL A 84 -6.47 9.35 6.19
N PRO A 85 -6.77 8.38 7.07
CA PRO A 85 -5.75 7.88 7.98
C PRO A 85 -4.71 7.04 7.26
N ALA A 86 -3.50 6.94 7.84
CA ALA A 86 -2.46 6.02 7.43
C ALA A 86 -1.88 5.42 8.71
N ASP A 87 -2.59 4.45 9.28
CA ASP A 87 -2.27 3.94 10.62
C ASP A 87 -0.99 3.10 10.61
N VAL A 88 -0.83 2.28 9.59
CA VAL A 88 0.36 1.44 9.42
C VAL A 88 0.81 1.53 7.96
N VAL A 89 2.10 1.78 7.76
CA VAL A 89 2.73 1.78 6.43
C VAL A 89 3.87 0.79 6.47
N VAL A 90 3.79 -0.26 5.65
CA VAL A 90 4.78 -1.34 5.61
C VAL A 90 5.39 -1.41 4.23
N GLU A 91 6.71 -1.29 4.15
CA GLU A 91 7.41 -1.52 2.88
C GLU A 91 7.47 -3.02 2.62
N VAL A 92 6.89 -3.47 1.50
CA VAL A 92 6.75 -4.89 1.19
C VAL A 92 7.57 -5.34 -0.02
N GLY A 93 8.24 -4.42 -0.69
CA GLY A 93 9.07 -4.74 -1.82
C GLY A 93 8.78 -3.86 -3.01
N ALA A 94 9.16 -4.29 -4.20
CA ALA A 94 8.85 -3.64 -5.45
C ALA A 94 7.89 -4.51 -6.25
N ALA A 95 6.98 -3.88 -7.01
CA ALA A 95 6.10 -4.59 -7.94
C ALA A 95 6.95 -5.21 -9.05
N SER A 96 7.21 -6.52 -8.99
CA SER A 96 8.17 -7.20 -9.85
C SER A 96 7.93 -8.71 -9.82
N PRO A 97 8.57 -9.46 -10.74
CA PRO A 97 8.57 -10.92 -10.68
C PRO A 97 9.09 -11.48 -9.36
N GLU A 98 9.99 -10.75 -8.70
CA GLU A 98 10.50 -11.16 -7.39
C GLU A 98 9.40 -11.24 -6.34
N LEU A 99 8.49 -10.28 -6.34
CA LEU A 99 7.35 -10.31 -5.42
C LEU A 99 6.47 -11.53 -5.66
N THR A 100 6.25 -11.88 -6.93
CA THR A 100 5.51 -13.10 -7.31
C THR A 100 6.26 -14.34 -6.83
N GLY A 101 7.59 -14.36 -6.96
CA GLY A 101 8.42 -15.46 -6.46
C GLY A 101 8.28 -15.67 -4.96
N ARG A 102 8.24 -14.58 -4.21
CA ARG A 102 8.04 -14.64 -2.77
C ARG A 102 6.71 -15.27 -2.37
N LEU A 103 5.67 -14.95 -3.13
CA LEU A 103 4.37 -15.56 -2.89
C LEU A 103 4.43 -17.08 -3.06
N ARG A 104 5.12 -17.56 -4.09
CA ARG A 104 5.31 -18.99 -4.34
C ARG A 104 6.12 -19.65 -3.23
N GLU A 105 7.19 -19.01 -2.78
CA GLU A 105 8.01 -19.50 -1.67
C GLU A 105 7.17 -19.62 -0.39
N TRP A 106 6.40 -18.59 -0.09
CA TRP A 106 5.52 -18.59 1.06
C TRP A 106 4.49 -19.73 0.98
N ALA A 107 3.86 -19.90 -0.18
CA ALA A 107 2.88 -20.96 -0.39
C ALA A 107 3.52 -22.34 -0.23
N GLY A 108 4.77 -22.53 -0.72
CA GLY A 108 5.51 -23.77 -0.57
C GLY A 108 5.90 -24.08 0.87
N ALA A 109 5.99 -23.08 1.73
CA ALA A 109 6.30 -23.27 3.14
C ALA A 109 5.09 -23.63 3.98
N LEU A 110 3.89 -23.52 3.43
CA LEU A 110 2.66 -23.89 4.16
C LEU A 110 2.54 -25.40 4.28
N PRO A 111 1.96 -25.90 5.41
CA PRO A 111 1.79 -27.34 5.56
C PRO A 111 0.87 -27.92 4.51
N SER A 112 1.22 -29.11 4.02
CA SER A 112 0.37 -29.87 3.13
C SER A 112 -0.79 -30.47 3.90
N ARG A 113 -1.92 -30.56 3.25
CA ARG A 113 -3.08 -31.23 3.83
C ARG A 113 -3.07 -32.70 3.52
#